data_3ad3f94b2db9d071f17eb272aeedd890
#
_entry.id   3ad3f94b2db9d071f17eb272aeedd890
#
_cell.length_a   1.000
_cell.length_b   1.000
_cell.length_c   1.000
_cell.angle_alpha   90.00
_cell.angle_beta   90.00
_cell.angle_gamma   90.00
#
_symmetry.space_group_name_H-M   'P 1'
#
loop_
_entity.id
_entity.type
_entity.pdbx_description
1 polymer ?
#
loop_
_entity_poly.entity_id
_entity_poly.type
_entity_poly.pdbx_seq_one_letter_code
_entity_poly.pdbx_strand_id
1 'polypeptide(L)'
;MSSTMEEQLVSYLTDAHALEQHVDAVLAGALRMTDVPEVRGPVEHHKQETERHLSLLEERLRAHGASPSKVKDAGMTLGALGLGLFQRARSDSVGKLARDAFVAEHLEIAAYEMLERVAARAGDQETAEVARRNKADEQAMADKIATLWDLAVDLSLKEEGVVGAPPIPPPKAPG
;
A
#
# COMPACT_ATOMS: atom_id res chain seq x y z
N MET A 1 28.91 12.68 9.41
CA MET A 1 28.14 13.65 10.20
C MET A 1 26.94 12.91 10.76
N SER A 2 26.57 13.18 12.02
CA SER A 2 25.37 12.57 12.62
C SER A 2 24.13 13.24 12.06
N SER A 3 23.13 12.47 11.63
CA SER A 3 21.85 12.97 11.15
C SER A 3 21.03 13.53 12.33
N THR A 4 20.31 14.62 12.12
CA THR A 4 19.42 15.21 13.12
C THR A 4 18.07 14.48 13.16
N MET A 5 17.28 14.65 14.23
CA MET A 5 15.91 14.11 14.31
C MET A 5 15.01 14.67 13.20
N GLU A 6 15.17 15.95 12.88
CA GLU A 6 14.44 16.61 11.80
C GLU A 6 14.74 15.99 10.43
N GLU A 7 16.02 15.77 10.13
CA GLU A 7 16.43 15.11 8.88
C GLU A 7 15.87 13.68 8.80
N GLN A 8 15.83 12.96 9.92
CA GLN A 8 15.24 11.62 9.96
C GLN A 8 13.73 11.67 9.75
N LEU A 9 13.01 12.60 10.38
CA LEU A 9 11.58 12.76 10.20
C LEU A 9 11.25 13.05 8.73
N VAL A 10 11.96 13.99 8.10
CA VAL A 10 11.80 14.29 6.67
C VAL A 10 12.11 13.07 5.80
N SER A 11 13.11 12.26 6.14
CA SER A 11 13.42 11.02 5.42
C SER A 11 12.24 10.04 5.46
N TYR A 12 11.69 9.75 6.65
CA TYR A 12 10.56 8.83 6.79
C TYR A 12 9.27 9.36 6.14
N LEU A 13 9.02 10.67 6.18
CA LEU A 13 7.93 11.31 5.42
C LEU A 13 8.10 11.13 3.92
N THR A 14 9.33 11.28 3.43
CA THR A 14 9.69 11.12 2.03
C THR A 14 9.48 9.67 1.57
N ASP A 15 9.89 8.71 2.39
CA ASP A 15 9.75 7.28 2.10
C ASP A 15 8.26 6.88 2.05
N ALA A 16 7.46 7.32 3.03
CA ALA A 16 6.01 7.08 3.03
C ALA A 16 5.33 7.69 1.80
N HIS A 17 5.65 8.95 1.46
CA HIS A 17 5.10 9.60 0.27
C HIS A 17 5.46 8.89 -1.03
N ALA A 18 6.70 8.40 -1.17
CA ALA A 18 7.12 7.67 -2.36
C ALA A 18 6.41 6.31 -2.48
N LEU A 19 6.12 5.65 -1.36
CA LEU A 19 5.38 4.40 -1.31
C LEU A 19 3.93 4.62 -1.77
N GLU A 20 3.24 5.61 -1.22
CA GLU A 20 1.88 6.00 -1.65
C GLU A 20 1.79 6.34 -3.14
N GLN A 21 2.77 7.08 -3.68
CA GLN A 21 2.82 7.34 -5.12
C GLN A 21 2.90 6.07 -5.96
N HIS A 22 3.65 5.09 -5.48
CA HIS A 22 3.76 3.80 -6.15
C HIS A 22 2.43 3.03 -6.08
N VAL A 23 1.81 2.98 -4.92
CA VAL A 23 0.52 2.29 -4.71
C VAL A 23 -0.59 2.96 -5.52
N ASP A 24 -0.66 4.29 -5.57
CA ASP A 24 -1.62 5.01 -6.41
C ASP A 24 -1.54 4.59 -7.89
N ALA A 25 -0.32 4.47 -8.41
CA ALA A 25 -0.11 4.00 -9.78
C ALA A 25 -0.53 2.52 -9.98
N VAL A 26 -0.29 1.67 -8.98
CA VAL A 26 -0.71 0.25 -8.98
C VAL A 26 -2.23 0.15 -8.96
N LEU A 27 -2.91 0.88 -8.08
CA LEU A 27 -4.37 0.91 -7.99
C LEU A 27 -5.01 1.41 -9.29
N ALA A 28 -4.47 2.47 -9.89
CA ALA A 28 -4.90 2.94 -11.21
C ALA A 28 -4.72 1.88 -12.31
N GLY A 29 -3.69 1.03 -12.20
CA GLY A 29 -3.49 -0.15 -13.05
C GLY A 29 -4.55 -1.22 -12.82
N ALA A 30 -4.81 -1.57 -11.55
CA ALA A 30 -5.78 -2.57 -11.16
C ALA A 30 -7.20 -2.24 -11.66
N LEU A 31 -7.61 -0.98 -11.57
CA LEU A 31 -8.91 -0.51 -12.07
C LEU A 31 -9.11 -0.66 -13.58
N ARG A 32 -8.01 -0.77 -14.34
CA ARG A 32 -8.08 -1.07 -15.79
C ARG A 32 -8.14 -2.56 -16.11
N MET A 33 -7.82 -3.41 -15.14
CA MET A 33 -7.69 -4.86 -15.34
C MET A 33 -8.93 -5.65 -14.93
N THR A 34 -9.80 -5.08 -14.10
CA THR A 34 -10.98 -5.80 -13.59
C THR A 34 -12.24 -4.96 -13.60
N ASP A 35 -13.33 -5.60 -14.06
CA ASP A 35 -14.70 -5.04 -13.95
C ASP A 35 -15.54 -5.81 -12.90
N VAL A 36 -14.92 -6.73 -12.14
CA VAL A 36 -15.59 -7.47 -11.08
C VAL A 36 -15.93 -6.51 -9.93
N PRO A 37 -17.23 -6.26 -9.63
CA PRO A 37 -17.63 -5.21 -8.68
C PRO A 37 -17.04 -5.41 -7.27
N GLU A 38 -16.93 -6.66 -6.82
CA GLU A 38 -16.43 -7.04 -5.50
C GLU A 38 -14.94 -6.69 -5.32
N VAL A 39 -14.20 -6.59 -6.42
CA VAL A 39 -12.80 -6.17 -6.46
C VAL A 39 -12.71 -4.68 -6.76
N ARG A 40 -13.45 -4.21 -7.78
CA ARG A 40 -13.38 -2.84 -8.28
C ARG A 40 -13.78 -1.81 -7.22
N GLY A 41 -14.88 -2.04 -6.51
CA GLY A 41 -15.39 -1.10 -5.49
C GLY A 41 -14.38 -0.81 -4.37
N PRO A 42 -13.82 -1.84 -3.70
CA PRO A 42 -12.75 -1.64 -2.71
C PRO A 42 -11.53 -0.90 -3.28
N VAL A 43 -11.07 -1.24 -4.49
CA VAL A 43 -9.91 -0.59 -5.13
C VAL A 43 -10.18 0.89 -5.44
N GLU A 44 -11.39 1.24 -5.92
CA GLU A 44 -11.79 2.64 -6.14
C GLU A 44 -11.83 3.44 -4.84
N HIS A 45 -12.33 2.84 -3.77
CA HIS A 45 -12.38 3.48 -2.45
C HIS A 45 -10.97 3.72 -1.91
N HIS A 46 -10.14 2.68 -1.91
CA HIS A 46 -8.77 2.77 -1.41
C HIS A 46 -7.90 3.74 -2.23
N LYS A 47 -8.12 3.82 -3.54
CA LYS A 47 -7.45 4.85 -4.36
C LYS A 47 -7.75 6.27 -3.89
N GLN A 48 -8.99 6.57 -3.48
CA GLN A 48 -9.35 7.87 -2.90
C GLN A 48 -8.68 8.11 -1.54
N GLU A 49 -8.46 7.04 -0.77
CA GLU A 49 -7.73 7.10 0.49
C GLU A 49 -6.25 7.41 0.24
N THR A 50 -5.59 6.71 -0.67
CA THR A 50 -4.20 6.95 -1.12
C THR A 50 -4.00 8.39 -1.61
N GLU A 51 -4.91 8.94 -2.42
CA GLU A 51 -4.85 10.34 -2.86
C GLU A 51 -4.93 11.33 -1.68
N ARG A 52 -5.73 11.02 -0.67
CA ARG A 52 -5.81 11.80 0.57
C ARG A 52 -4.52 11.67 1.39
N HIS A 53 -3.96 10.46 1.52
CA HIS A 53 -2.69 10.20 2.20
C HIS A 53 -1.56 11.01 1.57
N LEU A 54 -1.44 10.99 0.25
CA LEU A 54 -0.47 11.79 -0.50
C LEU A 54 -0.58 13.28 -0.17
N SER A 55 -1.80 13.83 -0.16
CA SER A 55 -2.04 15.24 0.17
C SER A 55 -1.59 15.59 1.60
N LEU A 56 -1.90 14.74 2.58
CA LEU A 56 -1.50 14.92 3.98
C LEU A 56 0.01 14.83 4.15
N LEU A 57 0.66 13.86 3.52
CA LEU A 57 2.13 13.70 3.58
C LEU A 57 2.85 14.88 2.92
N GLU A 58 2.33 15.41 1.81
CA GLU A 58 2.85 16.62 1.18
C GLU A 58 2.72 17.85 2.07
N GLU A 59 1.62 17.98 2.80
CA GLU A 59 1.42 19.05 3.76
C GLU A 59 2.47 18.97 4.89
N ARG A 60 2.70 17.78 5.44
CA ARG A 60 3.72 17.57 6.47
C ARG A 60 5.13 17.81 5.95
N LEU A 61 5.47 17.36 4.75
CA LEU A 61 6.77 17.67 4.12
C LEU A 61 6.99 19.18 4.00
N ARG A 62 5.97 19.93 3.56
CA ARG A 62 6.06 21.41 3.45
C ARG A 62 6.24 22.07 4.82
N ALA A 63 5.57 21.56 5.87
CA ALA A 63 5.71 22.07 7.23
C ALA A 63 7.15 21.94 7.76
N HIS A 64 7.89 20.91 7.30
CA HIS A 64 9.31 20.69 7.59
C HIS A 64 10.26 21.31 6.55
N GLY A 65 9.79 22.23 5.70
CA GLY A 65 10.61 22.90 4.69
C GLY A 65 11.11 22.00 3.55
N ALA A 66 10.55 20.77 3.46
CA ALA A 66 10.87 19.84 2.39
C ALA A 66 9.93 20.03 1.20
N SER A 67 10.41 19.68 0.00
CA SER A 67 9.63 19.79 -1.23
C SER A 67 9.24 18.39 -1.73
N PRO A 68 7.94 18.12 -1.98
CA PRO A 68 7.51 16.87 -2.60
C PRO A 68 8.18 16.60 -3.96
N SER A 69 8.61 17.63 -4.67
CA SER A 69 9.30 17.48 -5.96
C SER A 69 10.70 16.86 -5.85
N LYS A 70 11.36 16.96 -4.68
CA LYS A 70 12.66 16.31 -4.41
C LYS A 70 12.50 14.82 -4.07
N VAL A 71 11.28 14.38 -3.80
CA VAL A 71 10.94 12.98 -3.49
C VAL A 71 11.04 12.07 -4.73
N LYS A 72 11.04 12.65 -5.96
CA LYS A 72 11.24 11.85 -7.19
C LYS A 72 12.53 11.06 -7.23
N ASP A 73 13.56 11.55 -6.53
CA ASP A 73 14.83 10.84 -6.42
C ASP A 73 14.78 9.65 -5.44
N ALA A 74 13.86 9.68 -4.45
CA ALA A 74 13.62 8.57 -3.52
C ALA A 74 12.87 7.40 -4.18
N GLY A 75 12.07 7.65 -5.21
CA GLY A 75 11.42 6.61 -6.01
C GLY A 75 12.40 5.61 -6.65
N MET A 76 13.66 6.03 -6.87
CA MET A 76 14.74 5.12 -7.26
C MET A 76 15.16 4.17 -6.11
N THR A 77 14.99 4.60 -4.86
CA THR A 77 15.32 3.80 -3.66
C THR A 77 14.28 2.69 -3.44
N LEU A 78 13.01 2.94 -3.76
CA LEU A 78 11.94 1.91 -3.72
C LEU A 78 12.16 0.81 -4.77
N GLY A 79 12.70 1.15 -5.93
CA GLY A 79 13.19 0.16 -6.90
C GLY A 79 14.29 -0.74 -6.33
N ALA A 80 15.15 -0.20 -5.47
CA ALA A 80 16.21 -0.94 -4.78
C ALA A 80 15.68 -1.83 -3.64
N LEU A 81 14.53 -1.49 -3.04
CA LEU A 81 13.86 -2.33 -2.03
C LEU A 81 13.12 -3.54 -2.62
N GLY A 82 13.29 -3.82 -3.91
CA GLY A 82 12.69 -4.98 -4.57
C GLY A 82 11.24 -4.77 -4.98
N LEU A 83 10.66 -3.59 -4.75
CA LEU A 83 9.31 -3.24 -5.24
C LEU A 83 9.25 -3.18 -6.78
N GLY A 84 10.39 -3.09 -7.46
CA GLY A 84 10.50 -3.34 -8.89
C GLY A 84 10.14 -4.78 -9.32
N LEU A 85 10.05 -5.72 -8.38
CA LEU A 85 9.49 -7.05 -8.62
C LEU A 85 7.99 -7.00 -8.91
N PHE A 86 7.25 -6.08 -8.27
CA PHE A 86 5.81 -5.88 -8.54
C PHE A 86 5.55 -5.29 -9.94
N GLN A 87 6.45 -4.47 -10.48
CA GLN A 87 6.34 -3.97 -11.85
C GLN A 87 6.69 -5.01 -12.91
N ARG A 88 7.50 -6.02 -12.57
CA ARG A 88 7.81 -7.16 -13.43
C ARG A 88 6.89 -8.34 -13.20
N ALA A 89 6.14 -8.36 -12.11
CA ALA A 89 5.09 -9.33 -11.93
C ALA A 89 4.06 -9.05 -13.02
N ARG A 90 4.11 -9.84 -14.07
CA ARG A 90 2.97 -10.08 -14.90
C ARG A 90 1.91 -10.62 -13.96
N SER A 91 1.08 -9.76 -13.42
CA SER A 91 -0.16 -10.20 -12.81
C SER A 91 -1.06 -10.59 -13.97
N ASP A 92 -0.81 -11.76 -14.47
CA ASP A 92 -1.63 -12.43 -15.46
C ASP A 92 -2.87 -13.04 -14.80
N SER A 93 -3.09 -12.78 -13.50
CA SER A 93 -4.28 -13.23 -12.80
C SER A 93 -4.67 -12.32 -11.64
N VAL A 94 -5.98 -12.26 -11.36
CA VAL A 94 -6.55 -11.52 -10.23
C VAL A 94 -5.98 -12.00 -8.89
N GLY A 95 -5.67 -13.30 -8.74
CA GLY A 95 -5.07 -13.84 -7.52
C GLY A 95 -3.67 -13.33 -7.25
N LYS A 96 -2.83 -13.20 -8.29
CA LYS A 96 -1.49 -12.60 -8.14
C LYS A 96 -1.59 -11.12 -7.79
N LEU A 97 -2.53 -10.40 -8.41
CA LEU A 97 -2.78 -9.00 -8.08
C LEU A 97 -3.22 -8.84 -6.62
N ALA A 98 -4.15 -9.66 -6.14
CA ALA A 98 -4.60 -9.64 -4.74
C ALA A 98 -3.47 -9.93 -3.75
N ARG A 99 -2.62 -10.93 -4.05
CA ARG A 99 -1.42 -11.23 -3.24
C ARG A 99 -0.48 -10.04 -3.17
N ASP A 100 -0.19 -9.42 -4.30
CA ASP A 100 0.78 -8.34 -4.38
C ASP A 100 0.24 -7.07 -3.71
N ALA A 101 -1.06 -6.78 -3.84
CA ALA A 101 -1.73 -5.73 -3.10
C ALA A 101 -1.65 -5.98 -1.58
N PHE A 102 -1.98 -7.18 -1.10
CA PHE A 102 -1.88 -7.52 0.32
C PHE A 102 -0.48 -7.30 0.92
N VAL A 103 0.56 -7.58 0.15
CA VAL A 103 1.95 -7.31 0.57
C VAL A 103 2.24 -5.81 0.58
N ALA A 104 1.71 -5.04 -0.38
CA ALA A 104 1.87 -3.60 -0.44
C ALA A 104 1.24 -2.92 0.79
N GLU A 105 -0.01 -3.25 1.14
CA GLU A 105 -0.68 -2.75 2.34
C GLU A 105 0.14 -2.99 3.61
N HIS A 106 0.71 -4.20 3.77
CA HIS A 106 1.54 -4.52 4.95
C HIS A 106 2.86 -3.75 4.97
N LEU A 107 3.40 -3.39 3.81
CA LEU A 107 4.56 -2.52 3.73
C LEU A 107 4.21 -1.09 4.14
N GLU A 108 3.04 -0.57 3.72
CA GLU A 108 2.53 0.74 4.11
C GLU A 108 2.22 0.82 5.60
N ILE A 109 1.57 -0.21 6.15
CA ILE A 109 1.35 -0.34 7.60
C ILE A 109 2.67 -0.23 8.38
N ALA A 110 3.72 -0.94 7.93
CA ALA A 110 5.03 -0.90 8.56
C ALA A 110 5.71 0.48 8.40
N ALA A 111 5.59 1.11 7.24
CA ALA A 111 6.13 2.45 6.98
C ALA A 111 5.46 3.50 7.87
N TYR A 112 4.14 3.48 7.99
CA TYR A 112 3.41 4.39 8.88
C TYR A 112 3.66 4.11 10.36
N GLU A 113 3.83 2.85 10.77
CA GLU A 113 4.24 2.52 12.13
C GLU A 113 5.60 3.15 12.49
N MET A 114 6.56 3.10 11.57
CA MET A 114 7.87 3.72 11.76
C MET A 114 7.76 5.25 11.76
N LEU A 115 7.03 5.84 10.82
CA LEU A 115 6.82 7.29 10.73
C LEU A 115 6.16 7.83 12.00
N GLU A 116 5.10 7.19 12.52
CA GLU A 116 4.45 7.56 13.78
C GLU A 116 5.45 7.63 14.94
N ARG A 117 6.30 6.61 15.06
CA ARG A 117 7.30 6.52 16.14
C ARG A 117 8.41 7.55 16.03
N VAL A 118 8.86 7.84 14.80
CA VAL A 118 9.87 8.88 14.54
C VAL A 118 9.30 10.26 14.81
N ALA A 119 8.09 10.55 14.32
CA ALA A 119 7.39 11.82 14.54
C ALA A 119 7.15 12.09 16.03
N ALA A 120 6.70 11.08 16.79
CA ALA A 120 6.53 11.20 18.24
C ALA A 120 7.85 11.53 18.95
N ARG A 121 8.98 10.96 18.53
CA ARG A 121 10.31 11.26 19.10
C ARG A 121 10.82 12.65 18.70
N ALA A 122 10.44 13.13 17.52
CA ALA A 122 10.73 14.48 17.05
C ALA A 122 9.86 15.55 17.75
N GLY A 123 8.80 15.13 18.46
CA GLY A 123 7.83 16.03 19.09
C GLY A 123 6.75 16.52 18.13
N ASP A 124 6.70 15.99 16.90
CA ASP A 124 5.69 16.34 15.90
C ASP A 124 4.45 15.44 16.02
N GLN A 125 3.53 15.89 16.88
CA GLN A 125 2.29 15.16 17.14
C GLN A 125 1.35 15.15 15.93
N GLU A 126 1.42 16.16 15.07
CA GLU A 126 0.57 16.26 13.88
C GLU A 126 0.96 15.23 12.84
N THR A 127 2.25 15.07 12.56
CA THR A 127 2.75 13.98 11.68
C THR A 127 2.46 12.60 12.30
N ALA A 128 2.61 12.44 13.61
CA ALA A 128 2.28 11.18 14.28
C ALA A 128 0.80 10.82 14.11
N GLU A 129 -0.10 11.80 14.22
CA GLU A 129 -1.53 11.58 14.03
C GLU A 129 -1.88 11.25 12.57
N VAL A 130 -1.28 11.94 11.60
CA VAL A 130 -1.42 11.62 10.17
C VAL A 130 -0.99 10.17 9.92
N ALA A 131 0.18 9.78 10.39
CA ALA A 131 0.70 8.41 10.21
C ALA A 131 -0.23 7.36 10.84
N ARG A 132 -0.77 7.63 12.03
CA ARG A 132 -1.71 6.72 12.71
C ARG A 132 -3.01 6.52 11.94
N ARG A 133 -3.56 7.60 11.40
CA ARG A 133 -4.81 7.56 10.63
C ARG A 133 -4.63 6.83 9.31
N ASN A 134 -3.61 7.18 8.55
CA ASN A 134 -3.31 6.51 7.29
C ASN A 134 -3.06 5.01 7.53
N LYS A 135 -2.25 4.64 8.54
CA LYS A 135 -2.03 3.24 8.92
C LYS A 135 -3.32 2.46 9.17
N ALA A 136 -4.34 3.10 9.76
CA ALA A 136 -5.62 2.45 10.01
C ALA A 136 -6.41 2.18 8.71
N ASP A 137 -6.30 3.07 7.72
CA ASP A 137 -6.91 2.89 6.41
C ASP A 137 -6.23 1.72 5.66
N GLU A 138 -4.87 1.62 5.70
CA GLU A 138 -4.13 0.48 5.11
C GLU A 138 -4.50 -0.85 5.78
N GLN A 139 -4.64 -0.86 7.12
CA GLN A 139 -5.08 -2.06 7.82
C GLN A 139 -6.48 -2.49 7.39
N ALA A 140 -7.39 -1.54 7.21
CA ALA A 140 -8.75 -1.84 6.75
C ALA A 140 -8.76 -2.41 5.32
N MET A 141 -7.88 -1.91 4.44
CA MET A 141 -7.74 -2.45 3.09
C MET A 141 -7.08 -3.84 3.10
N ALA A 142 -6.04 -4.06 3.89
CA ALA A 142 -5.43 -5.39 4.07
C ALA A 142 -6.46 -6.41 4.56
N ASP A 143 -7.26 -6.05 5.56
CA ASP A 143 -8.34 -6.89 6.08
C ASP A 143 -9.40 -7.16 5.01
N LYS A 144 -9.73 -6.15 4.20
CA LYS A 144 -10.66 -6.30 3.07
C LYS A 144 -10.12 -7.30 2.03
N ILE A 145 -8.86 -7.18 1.63
CA ILE A 145 -8.23 -8.13 0.70
C ILE A 145 -8.29 -9.55 1.29
N ALA A 146 -8.02 -9.69 2.59
CA ALA A 146 -8.06 -10.99 3.27
C ALA A 146 -9.44 -11.68 3.18
N THR A 147 -10.52 -10.93 3.03
CA THR A 147 -11.87 -11.51 2.81
C THR A 147 -12.12 -11.97 1.37
N LEU A 148 -11.23 -11.64 0.43
CA LEU A 148 -11.41 -11.87 -1.00
C LEU A 148 -10.56 -13.01 -1.57
N TRP A 149 -9.82 -13.76 -0.74
CA TRP A 149 -8.91 -14.80 -1.22
C TRP A 149 -9.61 -15.87 -2.06
N ASP A 150 -10.77 -16.34 -1.63
CA ASP A 150 -11.52 -17.38 -2.33
C ASP A 150 -11.96 -16.88 -3.71
N LEU A 151 -12.50 -15.66 -3.78
CA LEU A 151 -12.89 -15.02 -5.02
C LEU A 151 -11.66 -14.82 -5.94
N ALA A 152 -10.54 -14.38 -5.41
CA ALA A 152 -9.32 -14.17 -6.18
C ALA A 152 -8.78 -15.48 -6.79
N VAL A 153 -8.85 -16.57 -6.04
CA VAL A 153 -8.48 -17.91 -6.54
C VAL A 153 -9.46 -18.37 -7.62
N ASP A 154 -10.76 -18.25 -7.42
CA ASP A 154 -11.78 -18.64 -8.39
C ASP A 154 -11.64 -17.89 -9.72
N LEU A 155 -11.41 -16.59 -9.65
CA LEU A 155 -11.18 -15.75 -10.83
C LEU A 155 -9.90 -16.17 -11.56
N SER A 156 -8.81 -16.43 -10.84
CA SER A 156 -7.55 -16.87 -11.45
C SER A 156 -7.69 -18.24 -12.14
N LEU A 157 -8.36 -19.19 -11.51
CA LEU A 157 -8.60 -20.52 -12.11
C LEU A 157 -9.46 -20.40 -13.36
N LYS A 158 -10.45 -19.52 -13.34
CA LYS A 158 -11.30 -19.25 -14.51
C LYS A 158 -10.51 -18.63 -15.66
N GLU A 159 -9.62 -17.68 -15.38
CA GLU A 159 -8.73 -17.05 -16.36
C GLU A 159 -7.82 -18.08 -17.04
N GLU A 160 -7.33 -19.07 -16.27
CA GLU A 160 -6.51 -20.20 -16.78
C GLU A 160 -7.34 -21.31 -17.45
N GLY A 161 -8.65 -21.14 -17.57
CA GLY A 161 -9.53 -22.12 -18.22
C GLY A 161 -9.82 -23.37 -17.38
N VAL A 162 -9.55 -23.34 -16.09
CA VAL A 162 -9.89 -24.44 -15.19
C VAL A 162 -11.39 -24.44 -14.92
N VAL A 163 -12.09 -25.43 -15.46
CA VAL A 163 -13.55 -25.59 -15.29
C VAL A 163 -13.84 -26.63 -14.22
N GLY A 164 -14.76 -26.29 -13.32
CA GLY A 164 -15.23 -27.25 -12.29
C GLY A 164 -14.24 -27.46 -11.14
N ALA A 165 -13.47 -26.43 -10.80
CA ALA A 165 -12.67 -26.48 -9.57
C ALA A 165 -13.57 -26.81 -8.36
N PRO A 166 -13.17 -27.76 -7.48
CA PRO A 166 -13.95 -28.08 -6.29
C PRO A 166 -13.98 -26.84 -5.35
N PRO A 167 -15.08 -26.68 -4.58
CA PRO A 167 -15.14 -25.62 -3.58
C PRO A 167 -14.03 -25.79 -2.54
N ILE A 168 -13.59 -24.66 -2.00
CA ILE A 168 -12.58 -24.68 -0.95
C ILE A 168 -13.10 -25.47 0.27
N PRO A 169 -12.35 -26.46 0.76
CA PRO A 169 -12.80 -27.22 1.93
C PRO A 169 -12.80 -26.30 3.17
N PRO A 170 -13.76 -26.45 4.08
CA PRO A 170 -13.78 -25.67 5.30
C PRO A 170 -12.48 -25.84 6.09
N PRO A 171 -12.01 -24.81 6.82
CA PRO A 171 -10.82 -24.89 7.62
C PRO A 171 -10.95 -26.06 8.60
N LYS A 172 -9.87 -26.85 8.75
CA LYS A 172 -9.84 -27.91 9.75
C LYS A 172 -10.04 -27.28 11.13
N ALA A 173 -10.97 -27.86 11.91
CA ALA A 173 -11.13 -27.48 13.29
C ALA A 173 -9.78 -27.58 14.02
N PRO A 174 -9.45 -26.61 14.89
CA PRO A 174 -8.25 -26.71 15.71
C PRO A 174 -8.34 -27.99 16.54
N GLY A 175 -7.32 -28.86 16.44
CA GLY A 175 -7.18 -30.05 17.22
C GLY A 175 -6.75 -29.76 18.65
#